data_4fb6def196cbfa2752b2d48dce21b793
#
_entry.id   4fb6def196cbfa2752b2d48dce21b793
#
_cell.length_a   1.000
_cell.length_b   1.000
_cell.length_c   1.000
_cell.angle_alpha   90.00
_cell.angle_beta   90.00
_cell.angle_gamma   90.00
#
_symmetry.space_group_name_H-M   'P 1'
#
loop_
_entity.id
_entity.type
_entity.pdbx_description
1 polymer ?
#
loop_
_entity_poly.entity_id
_entity_poly.type
_entity_poly.pdbx_seq_one_letter_code
_entity_poly.pdbx_strand_id
1 'polypeptide(L)'
;MTLFKEWNNLIGNQTKATIDSFWEEYAGGEKKIYQDILANYPAKPAGKIGELAAKYEVRPVIFMGFLDGIQTSLANPTDLNALDEESEIELDIQWETLLFNMFKADADYLYGLEEWLNIVSEERYKEIYDDFRRSRTVRVEKKPGRNDPCPCGSGKKYKNCCGKNA
;
A
#
# COMPACT_ATOMS: atom_id res chain seq x y z
N MET A 1 18.00 -17.69 -11.83
CA MET A 1 16.92 -16.69 -12.02
C MET A 1 16.89 -15.91 -10.72
N THR A 2 16.71 -14.57 -10.72
CA THR A 2 16.65 -13.80 -9.47
C THR A 2 15.32 -14.04 -8.77
N LEU A 3 15.27 -13.94 -7.41
CA LEU A 3 14.03 -14.10 -6.63
C LEU A 3 12.91 -13.17 -7.13
N PHE A 4 13.27 -11.94 -7.53
CA PHE A 4 12.29 -11.00 -8.04
C PHE A 4 11.68 -11.40 -9.39
N LYS A 5 12.46 -12.03 -10.27
CA LYS A 5 11.92 -12.62 -11.51
C LYS A 5 11.03 -13.82 -11.23
N GLU A 6 11.39 -14.64 -10.23
CA GLU A 6 10.54 -15.76 -9.80
C GLU A 6 9.22 -15.27 -9.23
N TRP A 7 9.23 -14.21 -8.42
CA TRP A 7 8.04 -13.55 -7.90
C TRP A 7 7.12 -13.04 -9.03
N ASN A 8 7.68 -12.29 -9.98
CA ASN A 8 6.92 -11.78 -11.13
C ASN A 8 6.33 -12.91 -11.98
N ASN A 9 7.09 -13.99 -12.20
CA ASN A 9 6.60 -15.16 -12.91
C ASN A 9 5.50 -15.88 -12.13
N LEU A 10 5.64 -15.99 -10.81
CA LEU A 10 4.65 -16.62 -9.94
C LEU A 10 3.30 -15.88 -10.04
N ILE A 11 3.30 -14.54 -9.95
CA ILE A 11 2.07 -13.74 -10.11
C ILE A 11 1.54 -13.86 -11.53
N GLY A 12 2.39 -13.72 -12.56
CA GLY A 12 1.98 -13.64 -13.96
C GLY A 12 1.41 -14.95 -14.50
N ASN A 13 1.72 -16.08 -13.89
CA ASN A 13 1.26 -17.42 -14.31
C ASN A 13 0.06 -17.94 -13.51
N GLN A 14 -0.57 -17.11 -12.66
CA GLN A 14 -1.77 -17.54 -11.95
C GLN A 14 -2.95 -17.71 -12.90
N THR A 15 -3.71 -18.76 -12.69
CA THR A 15 -4.94 -19.11 -13.40
C THR A 15 -6.14 -19.01 -12.46
N LYS A 16 -7.35 -19.08 -13.01
CA LYS A 16 -8.57 -19.14 -12.18
C LYS A 16 -8.58 -20.30 -11.18
N ALA A 17 -7.84 -21.38 -11.46
CA ALA A 17 -7.78 -22.54 -10.58
C ALA A 17 -6.72 -22.39 -9.47
N THR A 18 -5.72 -21.54 -9.64
CA THR A 18 -4.59 -21.39 -8.69
C THR A 18 -4.57 -20.07 -7.94
N ILE A 19 -5.33 -19.07 -8.41
CA ILE A 19 -5.26 -17.72 -7.88
C ILE A 19 -5.68 -17.64 -6.40
N ASP A 20 -6.72 -18.37 -6.00
CA ASP A 20 -7.22 -18.32 -4.62
C ASP A 20 -6.20 -18.92 -3.65
N SER A 21 -5.62 -20.09 -3.97
CA SER A 21 -4.58 -20.71 -3.14
C SER A 21 -3.28 -19.90 -3.09
N PHE A 22 -2.95 -19.22 -4.19
CA PHE A 22 -1.82 -18.29 -4.21
C PHE A 22 -2.05 -17.11 -3.26
N TRP A 23 -3.21 -16.48 -3.32
CA TRP A 23 -3.52 -15.36 -2.42
C TRP A 23 -3.63 -15.80 -0.96
N GLU A 24 -4.13 -16.99 -0.68
CA GLU A 24 -4.15 -17.54 0.68
C GLU A 24 -2.72 -17.72 1.23
N GLU A 25 -1.81 -18.29 0.42
CA GLU A 25 -0.41 -18.44 0.80
C GLU A 25 0.27 -17.07 1.00
N TYR A 26 0.10 -16.16 0.03
CA TYR A 26 0.74 -14.85 0.06
C TYR A 26 0.24 -14.00 1.24
N ALA A 27 -1.06 -13.80 1.34
CA ALA A 27 -1.66 -12.97 2.41
C ALA A 27 -1.41 -13.58 3.81
N GLY A 28 -1.45 -14.90 3.93
CA GLY A 28 -1.12 -15.59 5.18
C GLY A 28 0.33 -15.38 5.61
N GLY A 29 1.27 -15.46 4.66
CA GLY A 29 2.69 -15.20 4.89
C GLY A 29 2.96 -13.73 5.20
N GLU A 30 2.39 -12.83 4.41
CA GLU A 30 2.52 -11.38 4.58
C GLU A 30 2.00 -10.94 5.96
N LYS A 31 0.85 -11.46 6.38
CA LYS A 31 0.28 -11.19 7.70
C LYS A 31 1.21 -11.59 8.83
N LYS A 32 1.81 -12.79 8.78
CA LYS A 32 2.79 -13.26 9.79
C LYS A 32 3.98 -12.31 9.88
N ILE A 33 4.52 -11.89 8.73
CA ILE A 33 5.65 -10.96 8.67
C ILE A 33 5.28 -9.63 9.34
N TYR A 34 4.15 -9.03 8.95
CA TYR A 34 3.72 -7.75 9.51
C TYR A 34 3.38 -7.83 11.00
N GLN A 35 2.78 -8.90 11.48
CA GLN A 35 2.54 -9.09 12.91
C GLN A 35 3.85 -9.08 13.71
N ASP A 36 4.88 -9.79 13.25
CA ASP A 36 6.18 -9.81 13.92
C ASP A 36 6.86 -8.44 13.89
N ILE A 37 6.93 -7.77 12.75
CA ILE A 37 7.63 -6.49 12.64
C ILE A 37 6.91 -5.36 13.40
N LEU A 38 5.58 -5.35 13.45
CA LEU A 38 4.80 -4.39 14.22
C LEU A 38 4.94 -4.64 15.74
N ALA A 39 4.95 -5.91 16.16
CA ALA A 39 5.13 -6.30 17.56
C ALA A 39 6.53 -5.96 18.08
N ASN A 40 7.55 -6.01 17.22
CA ASN A 40 8.95 -5.73 17.59
C ASN A 40 9.36 -4.26 17.40
N TYR A 41 8.42 -3.36 17.08
CA TYR A 41 8.74 -1.93 17.01
C TYR A 41 9.43 -1.44 18.30
N PRO A 42 10.49 -0.60 18.23
CA PRO A 42 11.03 0.10 17.07
C PRO A 42 12.20 -0.61 16.35
N ALA A 43 12.41 -1.90 16.56
CA ALA A 43 13.49 -2.64 15.92
C ALA A 43 13.30 -2.65 14.40
N LYS A 44 14.40 -2.41 13.65
CA LYS A 44 14.40 -2.53 12.20
C LYS A 44 14.50 -4.02 11.82
N PRO A 45 13.61 -4.53 10.96
CA PRO A 45 13.75 -5.89 10.43
C PRO A 45 15.03 -5.97 9.61
N ALA A 46 15.94 -6.90 10.00
CA ALA A 46 17.23 -7.08 9.34
C ALA A 46 17.64 -8.54 9.34
N GLY A 47 18.40 -8.95 8.32
CA GLY A 47 18.96 -10.28 8.19
C GLY A 47 19.04 -10.75 6.74
N LYS A 48 19.46 -11.99 6.54
CA LYS A 48 19.47 -12.62 5.22
C LYS A 48 18.05 -13.00 4.80
N ILE A 49 17.73 -12.80 3.52
CA ILE A 49 16.41 -13.07 2.95
C ILE A 49 15.98 -14.52 3.22
N GLY A 50 16.86 -15.51 2.98
CA GLY A 50 16.54 -16.90 3.22
C GLY A 50 16.28 -17.23 4.69
N GLU A 51 17.02 -16.63 5.62
CA GLU A 51 16.83 -16.81 7.06
C GLU A 51 15.52 -16.16 7.53
N LEU A 52 15.20 -14.97 7.02
CA LEU A 52 13.95 -14.29 7.32
C LEU A 52 12.75 -15.05 6.76
N ALA A 53 12.83 -15.54 5.53
CA ALA A 53 11.78 -16.38 4.95
C ALA A 53 11.54 -17.65 5.79
N ALA A 54 12.61 -18.31 6.23
CA ALA A 54 12.53 -19.48 7.11
C ALA A 54 11.94 -19.14 8.49
N LYS A 55 12.32 -17.99 9.08
CA LYS A 55 11.76 -17.50 10.35
C LYS A 55 10.23 -17.37 10.27
N TYR A 56 9.71 -16.87 9.16
CA TYR A 56 8.28 -16.67 8.96
C TYR A 56 7.55 -17.87 8.36
N GLU A 57 8.28 -18.97 8.11
CA GLU A 57 7.74 -20.19 7.48
C GLU A 57 7.10 -19.91 6.12
N VAL A 58 7.71 -19.04 5.33
CA VAL A 58 7.30 -18.72 3.97
C VAL A 58 8.40 -19.09 2.97
N ARG A 59 8.01 -19.34 1.73
CA ARG A 59 9.00 -19.56 0.66
C ARG A 59 9.75 -18.24 0.37
N PRO A 60 11.06 -18.28 0.02
CA PRO A 60 11.83 -17.08 -0.32
C PRO A 60 11.17 -16.20 -1.40
N VAL A 61 10.49 -16.81 -2.38
CA VAL A 61 9.74 -16.07 -3.42
C VAL A 61 8.53 -15.32 -2.85
N ILE A 62 7.86 -15.85 -1.83
CA ILE A 62 6.75 -15.17 -1.13
C ILE A 62 7.29 -14.01 -0.28
N PHE A 63 8.43 -14.21 0.39
CA PHE A 63 9.12 -13.14 1.12
C PHE A 63 9.58 -12.02 0.17
N MET A 64 10.00 -12.35 -1.05
CA MET A 64 10.31 -11.37 -2.08
C MET A 64 9.05 -10.55 -2.47
N GLY A 65 7.87 -11.18 -2.50
CA GLY A 65 6.60 -10.48 -2.71
C GLY A 65 6.30 -9.47 -1.61
N PHE A 66 6.55 -9.83 -0.35
CA PHE A 66 6.47 -8.88 0.76
C PHE A 66 7.45 -7.71 0.56
N LEU A 67 8.72 -7.99 0.18
CA LEU A 67 9.69 -6.93 -0.11
C LEU A 67 9.25 -6.01 -1.25
N ASP A 68 8.63 -6.55 -2.29
CA ASP A 68 8.06 -5.77 -3.40
C ASP A 68 6.93 -4.85 -2.91
N GLY A 69 6.00 -5.38 -2.13
CA GLY A 69 4.86 -4.64 -1.58
C GLY A 69 5.26 -3.48 -0.66
N ILE A 70 6.33 -3.63 0.12
CA ILE A 70 6.74 -2.61 1.11
C ILE A 70 7.62 -1.49 0.51
N GLN A 71 8.16 -1.64 -0.71
CA GLN A 71 9.15 -0.72 -1.29
C GLN A 71 8.77 0.76 -1.19
N THR A 72 7.51 1.09 -1.48
CA THR A 72 7.02 2.48 -1.45
C THR A 72 6.86 3.05 -0.03
N SER A 73 7.06 2.22 0.98
CA SER A 73 6.97 2.56 2.40
C SER A 73 8.33 2.54 3.10
N LEU A 74 9.42 2.34 2.36
CA LEU A 74 10.79 2.39 2.87
C LEU A 74 11.40 3.78 2.68
N ALA A 75 12.21 4.23 3.65
CA ALA A 75 13.00 5.45 3.52
C ALA A 75 14.04 5.32 2.40
N ASN A 76 14.60 4.12 2.24
CA ASN A 76 15.58 3.77 1.22
C ASN A 76 15.11 2.50 0.50
N PRO A 77 14.42 2.63 -0.65
CA PRO A 77 14.02 1.48 -1.44
C PRO A 77 15.22 0.64 -1.91
N THR A 78 15.04 -0.67 -1.96
CA THR A 78 16.09 -1.62 -2.33
C THR A 78 15.94 -2.05 -3.79
N ASP A 79 17.04 -2.23 -4.51
CA ASP A 79 17.00 -2.83 -5.86
C ASP A 79 16.71 -4.34 -5.76
N LEU A 80 15.45 -4.71 -5.93
CA LEU A 80 14.99 -6.08 -5.85
C LEU A 80 15.63 -7.02 -6.88
N ASN A 81 16.08 -6.47 -8.02
CA ASN A 81 16.71 -7.28 -9.07
C ASN A 81 18.09 -7.82 -8.66
N ALA A 82 18.73 -7.17 -7.69
CA ALA A 82 20.05 -7.57 -7.19
C ALA A 82 19.98 -8.56 -6.02
N LEU A 83 18.78 -8.86 -5.49
CA LEU A 83 18.61 -9.69 -4.30
C LEU A 83 18.46 -11.18 -4.61
N ASP A 84 19.08 -11.98 -3.75
CA ASP A 84 18.95 -13.44 -3.64
C ASP A 84 18.75 -13.85 -2.18
N GLU A 85 18.70 -15.15 -1.90
CA GLU A 85 18.46 -15.67 -0.55
C GLU A 85 19.60 -15.35 0.44
N GLU A 86 20.83 -15.16 -0.05
CA GLU A 86 22.01 -14.82 0.78
C GLU A 86 22.17 -13.32 1.01
N SER A 87 21.39 -12.51 0.32
CA SER A 87 21.43 -11.05 0.43
C SER A 87 20.96 -10.61 1.81
N GLU A 88 21.75 -9.73 2.45
CA GLU A 88 21.39 -9.09 3.71
C GLU A 88 20.55 -7.85 3.42
N ILE A 89 19.47 -7.67 4.18
CA ILE A 89 18.60 -6.50 4.12
C ILE A 89 18.43 -5.90 5.51
N GLU A 90 18.18 -4.61 5.54
CA GLU A 90 17.66 -3.87 6.70
C GLU A 90 16.56 -2.95 6.20
N LEU A 91 15.37 -3.04 6.80
CA LEU A 91 14.20 -2.29 6.36
C LEU A 91 14.01 -1.05 7.24
N ASP A 92 14.22 0.13 6.67
CA ASP A 92 13.93 1.42 7.30
C ASP A 92 12.52 1.87 6.95
N ILE A 93 11.54 1.40 7.75
CA ILE A 93 10.11 1.51 7.45
C ILE A 93 9.58 2.88 7.87
N GLN A 94 8.92 3.56 6.95
CA GLN A 94 8.11 4.76 7.20
C GLN A 94 6.69 4.33 7.60
N TRP A 95 6.46 4.13 8.89
CA TRP A 95 5.29 3.45 9.43
C TRP A 95 3.94 4.08 9.06
N GLU A 96 3.82 5.39 9.13
CA GLU A 96 2.58 6.08 8.73
C GLU A 96 2.33 5.98 7.22
N THR A 97 3.39 6.04 6.43
CA THR A 97 3.32 5.81 4.97
C THR A 97 2.89 4.38 4.66
N LEU A 98 3.43 3.40 5.40
CA LEU A 98 3.05 2.00 5.26
C LEU A 98 1.56 1.80 5.56
N LEU A 99 1.07 2.32 6.69
CA LEU A 99 -0.34 2.25 7.06
C LEU A 99 -1.24 2.89 5.99
N PHE A 100 -0.87 4.07 5.51
CA PHE A 100 -1.60 4.75 4.43
C PHE A 100 -1.63 3.92 3.14
N ASN A 101 -0.51 3.29 2.78
CA ASN A 101 -0.42 2.42 1.60
C ASN A 101 -1.25 1.14 1.75
N MET A 102 -1.35 0.59 2.97
CA MET A 102 -2.24 -0.54 3.25
C MET A 102 -3.72 -0.17 3.06
N PHE A 103 -4.14 1.04 3.47
CA PHE A 103 -5.48 1.54 3.15
C PHE A 103 -5.70 1.69 1.65
N LYS A 104 -4.71 2.18 0.91
CA LYS A 104 -4.79 2.30 -0.56
C LYS A 104 -4.93 0.95 -1.26
N ALA A 105 -4.26 -0.07 -0.74
CA ALA A 105 -4.29 -1.43 -1.27
C ALA A 105 -5.53 -2.23 -0.83
N ASP A 106 -6.38 -1.64 0.04
CA ASP A 106 -7.53 -2.31 0.65
C ASP A 106 -7.16 -3.61 1.40
N ALA A 107 -5.95 -3.61 2.00
CA ALA A 107 -5.38 -4.75 2.71
C ALA A 107 -5.88 -4.79 4.17
N ASP A 108 -7.17 -5.09 4.36
CA ASP A 108 -7.83 -5.06 5.66
C ASP A 108 -7.23 -6.06 6.66
N TYR A 109 -6.73 -7.19 6.18
CA TYR A 109 -6.01 -8.18 6.98
C TYR A 109 -4.68 -7.68 7.55
N LEU A 110 -4.15 -6.54 7.06
CA LEU A 110 -2.91 -5.90 7.52
C LEU A 110 -3.19 -4.64 8.34
N TYR A 111 -3.99 -3.70 7.83
CA TYR A 111 -4.28 -2.48 8.58
C TYR A 111 -5.19 -2.73 9.78
N GLY A 112 -5.91 -3.84 9.83
CA GLY A 112 -6.72 -4.25 10.97
C GLY A 112 -5.93 -4.93 12.11
N LEU A 113 -4.61 -5.06 12.02
CA LEU A 113 -3.78 -5.67 13.06
C LEU A 113 -3.74 -4.79 14.30
N GLU A 114 -3.97 -5.40 15.48
CA GLU A 114 -3.97 -4.67 16.77
C GLU A 114 -2.58 -4.11 17.11
N GLU A 115 -1.52 -4.72 16.60
CA GLU A 115 -0.13 -4.33 16.81
C GLU A 115 0.17 -2.92 16.29
N TRP A 116 -0.64 -2.34 15.41
CA TRP A 116 -0.52 -0.95 14.97
C TRP A 116 -0.58 0.04 16.13
N LEU A 117 -1.31 -0.29 17.21
CA LEU A 117 -1.41 0.56 18.40
C LEU A 117 -0.09 0.67 19.18
N ASN A 118 0.90 -0.19 18.90
CA ASN A 118 2.25 -0.04 19.43
C ASN A 118 3.04 1.09 18.74
N ILE A 119 2.60 1.53 17.57
CA ILE A 119 3.32 2.46 16.69
C ILE A 119 2.62 3.80 16.58
N VAL A 120 1.30 3.79 16.40
CA VAL A 120 0.48 4.99 16.26
C VAL A 120 -0.64 4.99 17.29
N SER A 121 -0.99 6.17 17.85
CA SER A 121 -2.17 6.28 18.72
C SER A 121 -3.46 6.07 17.91
N GLU A 122 -4.56 5.75 18.61
CA GLU A 122 -5.87 5.61 17.96
C GLU A 122 -6.29 6.88 17.21
N GLU A 123 -5.99 8.06 17.78
CA GLU A 123 -6.26 9.35 17.14
C GLU A 123 -5.45 9.49 15.86
N ARG A 124 -4.14 9.16 15.90
CA ARG A 124 -3.28 9.26 14.73
C ARG A 124 -3.65 8.26 13.65
N TYR A 125 -4.00 7.05 14.03
CA TYR A 125 -4.53 6.04 13.12
C TYR A 125 -5.76 6.56 12.35
N LYS A 126 -6.71 7.17 13.08
CA LYS A 126 -7.91 7.75 12.50
C LYS A 126 -7.60 8.92 11.57
N GLU A 127 -6.66 9.79 11.93
CA GLU A 127 -6.22 10.89 11.06
C GLU A 127 -5.68 10.38 9.72
N ILE A 128 -4.81 9.35 9.75
CA ILE A 128 -4.24 8.73 8.55
C ILE A 128 -5.35 8.11 7.68
N TYR A 129 -6.33 7.46 8.30
CA TYR A 129 -7.47 6.92 7.59
C TYR A 129 -8.36 8.02 6.94
N ASP A 130 -8.59 9.12 7.66
CA ASP A 130 -9.35 10.25 7.13
C ASP A 130 -8.61 10.95 5.98
N ASP A 131 -7.28 11.04 6.04
CA ASP A 131 -6.44 11.52 4.94
C ASP A 131 -6.55 10.62 3.71
N PHE A 132 -6.51 9.31 3.91
CA PHE A 132 -6.75 8.35 2.83
C PHE A 132 -8.13 8.53 2.20
N ARG A 133 -9.20 8.65 3.00
CA ARG A 133 -10.55 8.89 2.48
C ARG A 133 -10.64 10.20 1.69
N ARG A 134 -10.01 11.26 2.18
CA ARG A 134 -9.94 12.56 1.49
C ARG A 134 -9.21 12.46 0.15
N SER A 135 -8.13 11.69 0.08
CA SER A 135 -7.37 11.49 -1.17
C SER A 135 -8.18 10.81 -2.28
N ARG A 136 -9.17 9.97 -1.91
CA ARG A 136 -10.08 9.31 -2.86
C ARG A 136 -11.28 10.16 -3.28
N THR A 137 -11.55 11.26 -2.56
CA THR A 137 -12.68 12.12 -2.87
C THR A 137 -12.34 13.04 -4.03
N VAL A 138 -12.85 12.75 -5.21
CA VAL A 138 -12.79 13.66 -6.35
C VAL A 138 -13.71 14.83 -6.04
N ARG A 139 -13.14 16.01 -5.75
CA ARG A 139 -13.91 17.25 -5.72
C ARG A 139 -14.29 17.60 -7.16
N VAL A 140 -15.49 17.22 -7.57
CA VAL A 140 -16.07 17.75 -8.80
C VAL A 140 -16.33 19.23 -8.54
N GLU A 141 -15.67 20.14 -9.27
CA GLU A 141 -16.00 21.54 -9.24
C GLU A 141 -17.49 21.69 -9.56
N LYS A 142 -18.23 22.33 -8.64
CA LYS A 142 -19.65 22.58 -8.88
C LYS A 142 -19.78 23.40 -10.17
N LYS A 143 -20.35 22.82 -11.19
CA LYS A 143 -20.76 23.60 -12.37
C LYS A 143 -21.63 24.77 -11.89
N PRO A 144 -21.42 25.99 -12.40
CA PRO A 144 -22.22 27.14 -12.00
C PRO A 144 -23.68 26.81 -12.21
N GLY A 145 -24.53 27.15 -11.23
CA GLY A 145 -25.97 27.01 -11.35
C GLY A 145 -26.50 27.97 -12.43
N ARG A 146 -27.66 27.65 -13.02
CA ARG A 146 -28.26 28.47 -14.08
C ARG A 146 -28.34 29.95 -13.74
N ASN A 147 -28.55 30.27 -12.46
CA ASN A 147 -28.73 31.65 -11.97
C ASN A 147 -27.47 32.29 -11.38
N ASP A 148 -26.38 31.51 -11.25
CA ASP A 148 -25.11 32.00 -10.71
C ASP A 148 -24.44 32.98 -11.67
N PRO A 149 -23.58 33.89 -11.18
CA PRO A 149 -22.72 34.72 -12.03
C PRO A 149 -21.89 33.86 -12.98
N CYS A 150 -21.83 34.25 -14.24
CA CYS A 150 -21.02 33.49 -15.20
C CYS A 150 -19.51 33.57 -14.86
N PRO A 151 -18.79 32.44 -14.77
CA PRO A 151 -17.37 32.44 -14.45
C PRO A 151 -16.47 33.12 -15.50
N CYS A 152 -17.02 33.46 -16.69
CA CYS A 152 -16.29 34.21 -17.71
C CYS A 152 -16.11 35.72 -17.38
N GLY A 153 -16.62 36.21 -16.24
CA GLY A 153 -16.46 37.58 -15.82
C GLY A 153 -17.41 38.60 -16.51
N SER A 154 -18.39 38.14 -17.32
CA SER A 154 -19.30 39.00 -18.05
C SER A 154 -20.35 39.73 -17.19
N GLY A 155 -20.45 39.40 -15.89
CA GLY A 155 -21.47 39.89 -14.98
C GLY A 155 -22.90 39.37 -15.26
N LYS A 156 -23.09 38.54 -16.30
CA LYS A 156 -24.38 37.95 -16.65
C LYS A 156 -24.61 36.65 -15.90
N LYS A 157 -25.89 36.25 -15.70
CA LYS A 157 -26.19 34.89 -15.17
C LYS A 157 -25.72 33.82 -16.15
N TYR A 158 -25.24 32.68 -15.62
CA TYR A 158 -24.68 31.59 -16.44
C TYR A 158 -25.59 31.15 -17.59
N LYS A 159 -26.91 31.00 -17.32
CA LYS A 159 -27.92 30.64 -18.32
C LYS A 159 -28.06 31.66 -19.49
N ASN A 160 -27.62 32.90 -19.27
CA ASN A 160 -27.73 33.98 -20.28
C ASN A 160 -26.35 34.25 -20.94
N CYS A 161 -25.34 33.46 -20.62
CA CYS A 161 -23.97 33.60 -21.12
C CYS A 161 -23.41 32.24 -21.56
N CYS A 162 -22.39 31.72 -20.93
CA CYS A 162 -21.74 30.47 -21.32
C CYS A 162 -22.64 29.23 -21.18
N GLY A 163 -23.66 29.27 -20.34
CA GLY A 163 -24.65 28.21 -20.18
C GLY A 163 -25.87 28.29 -21.09
N LYS A 164 -25.89 29.21 -22.10
CA LYS A 164 -27.04 29.39 -22.99
C LYS A 164 -27.26 28.21 -23.94
N ASN A 165 -26.18 27.48 -24.28
CA ASN A 165 -26.18 26.38 -25.23
C ASN A 165 -25.65 25.07 -24.59
N ALA A 166 -25.66 24.93 -23.26
CA ALA A 166 -25.23 23.78 -22.52
C ALA A 166 -26.41 22.93 -22.06
#